data_e728c9130994d4d10ba644153ed55609
#
_entry.id   e728c9130994d4d10ba644153ed55609
#
_cell.length_a   1.000
_cell.length_b   1.000
_cell.length_c   1.000
_cell.angle_alpha   90.00
_cell.angle_beta   90.00
_cell.angle_gamma   90.00
#
_symmetry.space_group_name_H-M   'P 1'
#
loop_
_entity.id
_entity.type
_entity.pdbx_description
1 polymer ?
#
loop_
_entity_poly.entity_id
_entity_poly.type
_entity_poly.pdbx_seq_one_letter_code
_entity_poly.pdbx_strand_id
1 'polypeptide(L)'
;MPFLSGCNRIQSLSFVPALQGYAESPASTLLLKKQLREISGIIYTGPDELAGINDEDGTLFYINSKTGTFRERPFGKKGDYEDLAITPYGYFILKSNGHLYQVDSLTGTEKAVYKGTFSKNTEFESLAYDHSSDQLILICKICDTDEPFMTAWRFDCKSLQFTGGPTFTIPWMAIRKMGKDDSLEFHASAAAIHPITGDLYVISTLGKKLLLICNLKGELKSVHKINPYQFQQPEGLCFSPSGDLYISNEGRQSKASILYFPYQNK
;
A
#
# COMPACT_ATOMS: atom_id res chain seq x y z
N MET A 1 -34.76 21.35 -22.18
CA MET A 1 -34.10 20.17 -21.59
C MET A 1 -32.62 20.24 -21.91
N PRO A 2 -31.76 20.38 -20.93
CA PRO A 2 -30.67 19.46 -20.75
C PRO A 2 -30.33 19.32 -19.24
N PHE A 3 -30.68 18.23 -18.63
CA PHE A 3 -30.25 17.88 -17.27
C PHE A 3 -30.02 16.38 -17.19
N LEU A 4 -28.88 15.89 -17.71
CA LEU A 4 -28.42 14.50 -17.49
C LEU A 4 -26.89 14.34 -17.59
N SER A 5 -26.10 15.40 -17.27
CA SER A 5 -24.64 15.33 -17.40
C SER A 5 -23.90 15.18 -16.03
N GLY A 6 -24.57 15.42 -14.90
CA GLY A 6 -23.90 15.49 -13.60
C GLY A 6 -23.64 14.14 -12.91
N CYS A 7 -24.56 13.18 -13.04
CA CYS A 7 -24.43 11.89 -12.33
C CYS A 7 -23.35 10.96 -12.93
N ASN A 8 -23.15 10.97 -14.25
CA ASN A 8 -22.14 10.13 -14.89
C ASN A 8 -20.71 10.59 -14.62
N ARG A 9 -20.48 11.88 -14.34
CA ARG A 9 -19.14 12.41 -14.10
C ARG A 9 -18.58 12.01 -12.75
N ILE A 10 -19.42 11.92 -11.70
CA ILE A 10 -18.99 11.50 -10.35
C ILE A 10 -18.60 10.01 -10.30
N GLN A 11 -19.23 9.17 -11.12
CA GLN A 11 -18.89 7.73 -11.21
C GLN A 11 -17.56 7.46 -11.93
N SER A 12 -17.00 8.44 -12.64
CA SER A 12 -15.71 8.29 -13.34
C SER A 12 -14.48 8.68 -12.51
N LEU A 13 -14.66 9.45 -11.42
CA LEU A 13 -13.56 9.92 -10.59
C LEU A 13 -12.94 8.80 -9.77
N SER A 14 -11.61 8.69 -9.82
CA SER A 14 -10.85 7.72 -9.00
C SER A 14 -10.85 8.11 -7.53
N PHE A 15 -10.75 9.41 -7.23
CA PHE A 15 -10.60 9.95 -5.88
C PHE A 15 -11.56 11.12 -5.65
N VAL A 16 -12.20 11.14 -4.47
CA VAL A 16 -13.11 12.22 -4.04
C VAL A 16 -12.80 12.63 -2.59
N PRO A 17 -12.32 13.87 -2.34
CA PRO A 17 -11.94 14.90 -3.32
C PRO A 17 -10.83 14.43 -4.27
N ALA A 18 -10.60 15.17 -5.36
CA ALA A 18 -9.54 14.87 -6.31
C ALA A 18 -8.16 14.81 -5.62
N LEU A 19 -7.33 13.88 -6.04
CA LEU A 19 -5.98 13.71 -5.52
C LEU A 19 -5.05 14.74 -6.19
N GLN A 20 -4.42 15.58 -5.39
CA GLN A 20 -3.53 16.62 -5.92
C GLN A 20 -2.34 16.01 -6.67
N GLY A 21 -2.02 16.55 -7.84
CA GLY A 21 -0.93 16.07 -8.70
C GLY A 21 -1.30 14.87 -9.58
N TYR A 22 -2.55 14.38 -9.54
CA TYR A 22 -2.99 13.25 -10.33
C TYR A 22 -4.26 13.55 -11.12
N ALA A 23 -4.42 12.86 -12.24
CA ALA A 23 -5.63 12.96 -13.06
C ALA A 23 -6.83 12.30 -12.35
N GLU A 24 -8.04 12.67 -12.77
CA GLU A 24 -9.30 12.14 -12.24
C GLU A 24 -9.50 10.65 -12.50
N SER A 25 -8.76 10.07 -13.46
CA SER A 25 -8.81 8.66 -13.85
C SER A 25 -7.41 8.13 -14.13
N PRO A 26 -7.16 6.82 -14.03
CA PRO A 26 -5.88 6.25 -14.36
C PRO A 26 -5.55 6.44 -15.84
N ALA A 27 -4.29 6.71 -16.15
CA ALA A 27 -3.80 6.79 -17.53
C ALA A 27 -3.80 5.40 -18.21
N SER A 28 -3.62 4.34 -17.41
CA SER A 28 -3.73 2.96 -17.87
C SER A 28 -4.16 2.01 -16.76
N THR A 29 -4.77 0.90 -17.17
CA THR A 29 -5.11 -0.24 -16.31
C THR A 29 -4.51 -1.49 -16.94
N LEU A 30 -3.54 -2.08 -16.27
CA LEU A 30 -2.89 -3.32 -16.68
C LEU A 30 -3.60 -4.50 -16.02
N LEU A 31 -4.19 -5.39 -16.83
CA LEU A 31 -4.77 -6.64 -16.32
C LEU A 31 -3.67 -7.68 -16.14
N LEU A 32 -3.64 -8.29 -14.96
CA LEU A 32 -2.62 -9.26 -14.59
C LEU A 32 -3.02 -10.69 -14.99
N LYS A 33 -2.01 -11.57 -15.10
CA LYS A 33 -2.19 -12.99 -15.36
C LYS A 33 -2.69 -13.70 -14.10
N LYS A 34 -3.25 -14.90 -14.28
CA LYS A 34 -3.88 -15.70 -13.20
C LYS A 34 -2.95 -15.96 -12.01
N GLN A 35 -1.64 -16.13 -12.25
CA GLN A 35 -0.64 -16.36 -11.21
C GLN A 35 -0.48 -15.17 -10.24
N LEU A 36 -0.85 -13.96 -10.70
CA LEU A 36 -0.83 -12.72 -9.92
C LEU A 36 -2.24 -12.33 -9.43
N ARG A 37 -3.18 -13.29 -9.38
CA ARG A 37 -4.56 -13.00 -9.01
C ARG A 37 -4.66 -12.43 -7.59
N GLU A 38 -3.86 -12.97 -6.67
CA GLU A 38 -3.82 -12.60 -5.25
C GLU A 38 -2.59 -11.72 -4.95
N ILE A 39 -2.35 -10.74 -5.87
CA ILE A 39 -1.27 -9.79 -5.71
C ILE A 39 -1.56 -8.89 -4.51
N SER A 40 -0.65 -8.88 -3.54
CA SER A 40 -0.65 -8.02 -2.37
C SER A 40 0.21 -6.78 -2.60
N GLY A 41 1.28 -6.59 -1.87
CA GLY A 41 2.16 -5.43 -2.01
C GLY A 41 2.86 -5.35 -3.37
N ILE A 42 3.13 -4.11 -3.80
CA ILE A 42 3.95 -3.78 -4.97
C ILE A 42 4.94 -2.67 -4.66
N ILE A 43 6.12 -2.70 -5.31
CA ILE A 43 7.11 -1.63 -5.26
C ILE A 43 7.65 -1.33 -6.66
N TYR A 44 8.09 -0.09 -6.87
CA TYR A 44 8.79 0.31 -8.08
C TYR A 44 10.26 -0.12 -8.02
N THR A 45 10.75 -0.87 -9.03
CA THR A 45 12.14 -1.35 -9.10
C THR A 45 12.94 -0.74 -10.23
N GLY A 46 12.27 -0.10 -11.18
CA GLY A 46 12.96 0.54 -12.31
C GLY A 46 12.00 0.96 -13.43
N PRO A 47 12.51 1.55 -14.49
CA PRO A 47 11.70 1.88 -15.66
C PRO A 47 10.95 0.66 -16.16
N ASP A 48 9.61 0.79 -16.22
CA ASP A 48 8.71 -0.26 -16.71
C ASP A 48 8.70 -1.56 -15.88
N GLU A 49 9.28 -1.57 -14.65
CA GLU A 49 9.31 -2.75 -13.81
C GLU A 49 8.80 -2.43 -12.38
N LEU A 50 7.90 -3.29 -11.91
CA LEU A 50 7.45 -3.34 -10.52
C LEU A 50 7.84 -4.71 -9.96
N ALA A 51 8.22 -4.76 -8.67
CA ALA A 51 8.23 -6.03 -7.95
C ALA A 51 6.97 -6.12 -7.11
N GLY A 52 6.41 -7.33 -6.98
CA GLY A 52 5.24 -7.61 -6.15
C GLY A 52 5.35 -8.97 -5.50
N ILE A 53 4.47 -9.20 -4.54
CA ILE A 53 4.27 -10.48 -3.87
C ILE A 53 2.79 -10.86 -3.96
N ASN A 54 2.48 -12.13 -3.70
CA ASN A 54 1.14 -12.56 -3.38
C ASN A 54 1.09 -13.02 -1.91
N ASP A 55 -0.10 -13.15 -1.37
CA ASP A 55 -0.33 -13.49 0.03
C ASP A 55 0.07 -14.93 0.40
N GLU A 56 0.04 -15.88 -0.55
CA GLU A 56 0.25 -17.29 -0.27
C GLU A 56 1.69 -17.79 -0.49
N ASP A 57 2.34 -17.30 -1.55
CA ASP A 57 3.59 -17.88 -2.03
C ASP A 57 4.79 -17.02 -1.65
N GLY A 58 5.82 -17.61 -1.06
CA GLY A 58 7.09 -16.95 -0.78
C GLY A 58 7.86 -16.64 -2.08
N THR A 59 7.27 -15.83 -2.98
CA THR A 59 7.78 -15.56 -4.32
C THR A 59 7.67 -14.06 -4.65
N LEU A 60 8.79 -13.48 -5.11
CA LEU A 60 8.83 -12.16 -5.72
C LEU A 60 8.47 -12.29 -7.21
N PHE A 61 7.56 -11.44 -7.66
CA PHE A 61 7.17 -11.31 -9.06
C PHE A 61 7.69 -9.99 -9.62
N TYR A 62 8.56 -10.04 -10.61
CA TYR A 62 9.02 -8.83 -11.31
C TYR A 62 8.17 -8.64 -12.56
N ILE A 63 7.32 -7.64 -12.52
CA ILE A 63 6.22 -7.41 -13.46
C ILE A 63 6.57 -6.26 -14.38
N ASN A 64 6.55 -6.48 -15.69
CA ASN A 64 6.62 -5.37 -16.64
C ASN A 64 5.32 -4.57 -16.58
N SER A 65 5.40 -3.32 -16.16
CA SER A 65 4.24 -2.44 -15.90
C SER A 65 3.46 -2.04 -17.17
N LYS A 66 4.01 -2.27 -18.37
CA LYS A 66 3.36 -2.01 -19.65
C LYS A 66 2.67 -3.24 -20.23
N THR A 67 3.32 -4.40 -20.13
CA THR A 67 2.87 -5.61 -20.83
C THR A 67 2.23 -6.66 -19.92
N GLY A 68 2.45 -6.58 -18.59
CA GLY A 68 2.01 -7.58 -17.63
C GLY A 68 2.74 -8.92 -17.74
N THR A 69 3.83 -8.99 -18.52
CA THR A 69 4.73 -10.14 -18.47
C THR A 69 5.51 -10.08 -17.17
N PHE A 70 5.85 -11.23 -16.61
CA PHE A 70 6.59 -11.27 -15.34
C PHE A 70 7.58 -12.42 -15.31
N ARG A 71 8.55 -12.32 -14.41
CA ARG A 71 9.46 -13.37 -13.96
C ARG A 71 9.31 -13.58 -12.48
N GLU A 72 9.51 -14.81 -12.03
CA GLU A 72 9.34 -15.23 -10.63
C GLU A 72 10.71 -15.46 -9.99
N ARG A 73 10.78 -15.18 -8.70
CA ARG A 73 11.93 -15.49 -7.86
C ARG A 73 11.45 -15.94 -6.47
N PRO A 74 11.46 -17.25 -6.20
CA PRO A 74 11.14 -17.75 -4.86
C PRO A 74 12.13 -17.22 -3.82
N PHE A 75 11.62 -16.80 -2.65
CA PHE A 75 12.44 -16.37 -1.52
C PHE A 75 12.16 -17.16 -0.24
N GLY A 76 11.02 -17.84 -0.15
CA GLY A 76 10.60 -18.51 1.06
C GLY A 76 9.58 -19.63 0.82
N LYS A 77 9.01 -20.11 1.92
CA LYS A 77 7.91 -21.07 1.91
C LYS A 77 6.58 -20.35 1.78
N LYS A 78 5.50 -21.12 1.59
CA LYS A 78 4.13 -20.59 1.70
C LYS A 78 3.93 -19.87 3.02
N GLY A 79 3.20 -18.78 2.99
CA GLY A 79 2.96 -17.93 4.13
C GLY A 79 1.87 -16.92 3.85
N ASP A 80 1.71 -15.99 4.75
CA ASP A 80 0.70 -14.92 4.74
C ASP A 80 1.48 -13.61 4.58
N TYR A 81 1.87 -13.32 3.33
CA TYR A 81 2.74 -12.19 2.97
C TYR A 81 1.91 -11.02 2.46
N GLU A 82 2.02 -9.88 3.10
CA GLU A 82 1.10 -8.77 2.92
C GLU A 82 1.68 -7.62 2.09
N ASP A 83 2.89 -7.17 2.43
CA ASP A 83 3.50 -6.03 1.75
C ASP A 83 5.03 -6.17 1.69
N LEU A 84 5.67 -5.34 0.85
CA LEU A 84 7.12 -5.32 0.72
C LEU A 84 7.66 -3.90 0.56
N ALA A 85 8.89 -3.71 1.00
CA ALA A 85 9.64 -2.47 0.80
C ALA A 85 11.04 -2.77 0.28
N ILE A 86 11.57 -1.89 -0.59
CA ILE A 86 12.96 -1.92 -1.00
C ILE A 86 13.77 -0.92 -0.18
N THR A 87 14.92 -1.38 0.31
CA THR A 87 15.85 -0.60 1.12
C THR A 87 17.27 -0.78 0.58
N PRO A 88 18.26 0.00 1.02
CA PRO A 88 19.68 -0.25 0.71
C PRO A 88 20.19 -1.63 1.18
N TYR A 89 19.47 -2.30 2.08
CA TYR A 89 19.85 -3.60 2.66
C TYR A 89 19.18 -4.80 1.96
N GLY A 90 18.34 -4.55 0.95
CA GLY A 90 17.54 -5.52 0.23
C GLY A 90 16.06 -5.30 0.39
N TYR A 91 15.27 -6.32 0.03
CA TYR A 91 13.84 -6.30 0.27
C TYR A 91 13.52 -6.65 1.73
N PHE A 92 12.54 -5.96 2.28
CA PHE A 92 11.86 -6.39 3.49
C PHE A 92 10.43 -6.76 3.13
N ILE A 93 10.00 -7.96 3.51
CA ILE A 93 8.68 -8.50 3.22
C ILE A 93 7.96 -8.69 4.55
N LEU A 94 6.78 -8.09 4.64
CA LEU A 94 5.92 -8.13 5.82
C LEU A 94 5.02 -9.35 5.78
N LYS A 95 4.86 -10.03 6.93
CA LYS A 95 3.79 -10.99 7.16
C LYS A 95 2.69 -10.37 8.04
N SER A 96 1.48 -10.90 7.93
CA SER A 96 0.31 -10.47 8.70
C SER A 96 0.54 -10.38 10.21
N ASN A 97 1.40 -11.21 10.78
CA ASN A 97 1.77 -11.20 12.19
C ASN A 97 2.86 -10.17 12.56
N GLY A 98 3.23 -9.29 11.64
CA GLY A 98 4.25 -8.24 11.84
C GLY A 98 5.71 -8.73 11.73
N HIS A 99 5.96 -9.99 11.35
CA HIS A 99 7.32 -10.44 11.10
C HIS A 99 7.85 -9.85 9.80
N LEU A 100 9.12 -9.44 9.80
CA LEU A 100 9.82 -8.90 8.63
C LEU A 100 10.85 -9.92 8.14
N TYR A 101 10.74 -10.28 6.87
CA TYR A 101 11.68 -11.15 6.16
C TYR A 101 12.61 -10.29 5.33
N GLN A 102 13.90 -10.27 5.67
CA GLN A 102 14.91 -9.62 4.85
C GLN A 102 15.37 -10.56 3.74
N VAL A 103 15.25 -10.12 2.51
CA VAL A 103 15.58 -10.90 1.30
C VAL A 103 16.61 -10.13 0.47
N ASP A 104 17.62 -10.85 0.01
CA ASP A 104 18.64 -10.30 -0.88
C ASP A 104 18.02 -9.90 -2.22
N SER A 105 18.18 -8.65 -2.65
CA SER A 105 17.57 -8.13 -3.87
C SER A 105 18.14 -8.73 -5.16
N LEU A 106 19.37 -9.23 -5.13
CA LEU A 106 20.03 -9.83 -6.30
C LEU A 106 19.74 -11.33 -6.44
N THR A 107 19.82 -12.06 -5.32
CA THR A 107 19.71 -13.51 -5.32
C THR A 107 18.30 -14.01 -4.99
N GLY A 108 17.49 -13.18 -4.29
CA GLY A 108 16.18 -13.59 -3.77
C GLY A 108 16.27 -14.48 -2.55
N THR A 109 17.44 -14.69 -1.97
CA THR A 109 17.60 -15.57 -0.78
C THR A 109 17.21 -14.82 0.49
N GLU A 110 16.49 -15.51 1.40
CA GLU A 110 16.21 -15.04 2.74
C GLU A 110 17.53 -14.86 3.51
N LYS A 111 17.76 -13.67 4.05
CA LYS A 111 18.93 -13.32 4.88
C LYS A 111 18.62 -13.46 6.36
N ALA A 112 17.47 -12.97 6.78
CA ALA A 112 17.07 -12.96 8.18
C ALA A 112 15.57 -12.78 8.34
N VAL A 113 15.05 -13.14 9.53
CA VAL A 113 13.67 -12.90 9.95
C VAL A 113 13.69 -12.14 11.26
N TYR A 114 13.05 -10.97 11.28
CA TYR A 114 12.90 -10.14 12.47
C TYR A 114 11.49 -10.28 13.02
N LYS A 115 11.38 -10.64 14.30
CA LYS A 115 10.11 -10.91 14.96
C LYS A 115 9.80 -9.77 15.93
N GLY A 116 8.76 -8.99 15.62
CA GLY A 116 8.21 -8.03 16.57
C GLY A 116 7.39 -8.74 17.66
N THR A 117 7.25 -8.09 18.80
CA THR A 117 6.36 -8.55 19.88
C THR A 117 5.05 -7.77 19.77
N PHE A 118 4.08 -8.36 19.07
CA PHE A 118 2.75 -7.79 18.87
C PHE A 118 1.69 -8.68 19.53
N SER A 119 0.51 -8.10 19.80
CA SER A 119 -0.65 -8.89 20.21
C SER A 119 -1.03 -9.88 19.11
N LYS A 120 -1.54 -11.04 19.51
CA LYS A 120 -2.01 -12.08 18.59
C LYS A 120 -3.21 -11.66 17.74
N ASN A 121 -3.93 -10.63 18.18
CA ASN A 121 -5.09 -10.08 17.47
C ASN A 121 -4.71 -8.91 16.54
N THR A 122 -3.42 -8.56 16.45
CA THR A 122 -2.95 -7.50 15.56
C THR A 122 -2.54 -8.11 14.22
N GLU A 123 -3.15 -7.63 13.15
CA GLU A 123 -2.82 -8.00 11.76
C GLU A 123 -2.22 -6.80 11.03
N PHE A 124 -1.09 -6.99 10.37
CA PHE A 124 -0.39 -5.97 9.60
C PHE A 124 -0.55 -6.26 8.12
N GLU A 125 -0.85 -5.23 7.32
CA GLU A 125 -0.95 -5.35 5.86
C GLU A 125 -0.21 -4.24 5.12
N SER A 126 0.46 -3.32 5.81
CA SER A 126 1.11 -2.20 5.10
C SER A 126 2.53 -1.98 5.58
N LEU A 127 3.44 -1.78 4.62
CA LEU A 127 4.86 -1.54 4.87
C LEU A 127 5.38 -0.41 3.97
N ALA A 128 5.97 0.62 4.57
CA ALA A 128 6.61 1.69 3.83
C ALA A 128 8.04 1.91 4.33
N TYR A 129 8.97 2.29 3.43
CA TYR A 129 10.34 2.64 3.82
C TYR A 129 10.54 4.15 3.85
N ASP A 130 10.93 4.65 5.02
CA ASP A 130 11.29 6.05 5.25
C ASP A 130 12.80 6.25 5.03
N HIS A 131 13.15 6.74 3.83
CA HIS A 131 14.53 7.03 3.45
C HIS A 131 15.20 8.07 4.36
N SER A 132 14.42 8.97 4.96
CA SER A 132 14.96 10.08 5.77
C SER A 132 15.49 9.62 7.14
N SER A 133 14.85 8.62 7.71
CA SER A 133 15.21 8.04 9.01
C SER A 133 15.82 6.64 8.93
N ASP A 134 15.87 6.04 7.73
CA ASP A 134 16.31 4.66 7.49
C ASP A 134 15.49 3.64 8.30
N GLN A 135 14.16 3.83 8.30
CA GLN A 135 13.23 3.00 9.05
C GLN A 135 12.09 2.47 8.17
N LEU A 136 11.61 1.29 8.51
CA LEU A 136 10.35 0.78 7.98
C LEU A 136 9.19 1.23 8.87
N ILE A 137 8.08 1.58 8.25
CA ILE A 137 6.80 1.89 8.90
C ILE A 137 5.85 0.73 8.62
N LEU A 138 5.38 0.07 9.68
CA LEU A 138 4.39 -1.00 9.63
C LEU A 138 3.06 -0.44 10.12
N ILE A 139 1.98 -0.68 9.40
CA ILE A 139 0.64 -0.23 9.79
C ILE A 139 -0.27 -1.44 9.91
N CYS A 140 -1.01 -1.54 11.03
CA CYS A 140 -1.96 -2.61 11.23
C CYS A 140 -3.25 -2.37 10.42
N LYS A 141 -3.77 -3.43 9.83
CA LYS A 141 -5.15 -3.49 9.29
C LYS A 141 -6.15 -3.66 10.43
N ILE A 142 -5.85 -4.63 11.30
CA ILE A 142 -6.58 -4.85 12.55
C ILE A 142 -5.60 -4.58 13.68
N CYS A 143 -5.92 -3.62 14.52
CA CYS A 143 -5.10 -3.25 15.66
C CYS A 143 -5.80 -3.71 16.93
N ASP A 144 -5.11 -4.46 17.79
CA ASP A 144 -5.61 -4.88 19.08
C ASP A 144 -5.56 -3.69 20.07
N THR A 145 -6.55 -2.81 19.95
CA THR A 145 -6.69 -1.59 20.75
C THR A 145 -8.14 -1.42 21.16
N ASP A 146 -8.40 -0.86 22.34
CA ASP A 146 -9.77 -0.60 22.85
C ASP A 146 -10.51 0.45 22.01
N GLU A 147 -9.76 1.33 21.34
CA GLU A 147 -10.27 2.42 20.52
C GLU A 147 -9.90 2.23 19.03
N PRO A 148 -10.75 2.67 18.10
CA PRO A 148 -10.52 2.52 16.68
C PRO A 148 -9.49 3.54 16.16
N PHE A 149 -8.24 3.10 16.05
CA PHE A 149 -7.13 3.87 15.50
C PHE A 149 -6.51 3.19 14.29
N MET A 150 -5.99 3.98 13.34
CA MET A 150 -4.90 3.55 12.49
C MET A 150 -3.61 3.69 13.30
N THR A 151 -2.88 2.60 13.47
CA THR A 151 -1.69 2.59 14.33
C THR A 151 -0.46 2.15 13.53
N ALA A 152 0.66 2.86 13.72
CA ALA A 152 1.92 2.60 13.05
C ALA A 152 3.04 2.29 14.03
N TRP A 153 3.88 1.32 13.67
CA TRP A 153 5.14 0.97 14.34
C TRP A 153 6.32 1.24 13.41
N ARG A 154 7.52 1.24 13.96
CA ARG A 154 8.73 1.36 13.16
C ARG A 154 9.71 0.22 13.45
N PHE A 155 10.47 -0.11 12.41
CA PHE A 155 11.64 -0.98 12.49
C PHE A 155 12.85 -0.21 11.96
N ASP A 156 13.89 -0.12 12.77
CA ASP A 156 15.13 0.57 12.42
C ASP A 156 16.03 -0.37 11.62
N CYS A 157 16.33 0.01 10.38
CA CYS A 157 17.10 -0.84 9.46
C CYS A 157 18.59 -0.91 9.77
N LYS A 158 19.13 0.00 10.61
CA LYS A 158 20.53 -0.02 11.04
C LYS A 158 20.74 -0.89 12.25
N SER A 159 19.93 -0.70 13.28
CA SER A 159 20.00 -1.52 14.49
C SER A 159 19.30 -2.88 14.35
N LEU A 160 18.48 -3.06 13.31
CA LEU A 160 17.66 -4.24 13.02
C LEU A 160 16.69 -4.57 14.16
N GLN A 161 16.09 -3.52 14.73
CA GLN A 161 15.17 -3.65 15.88
C GLN A 161 13.87 -2.88 15.67
N PHE A 162 12.79 -3.45 16.20
CA PHE A 162 11.52 -2.74 16.32
C PHE A 162 11.62 -1.67 17.41
N THR A 163 10.94 -0.52 17.18
CA THR A 163 10.70 0.47 18.24
C THR A 163 9.80 -0.12 19.31
N GLY A 164 10.01 0.27 20.58
CA GLY A 164 9.36 -0.37 21.74
C GLY A 164 7.85 -0.12 21.89
N GLY A 165 7.16 0.35 20.85
CA GLY A 165 5.73 0.62 20.85
C GLY A 165 5.28 1.35 19.59
N PRO A 166 3.98 1.68 19.48
CA PRO A 166 3.47 2.51 18.38
C PRO A 166 4.19 3.87 18.31
N THR A 167 4.52 4.29 17.10
CA THR A 167 5.19 5.59 16.88
C THR A 167 4.22 6.72 16.64
N PHE A 168 3.06 6.41 16.05
CA PHE A 168 1.94 7.33 15.96
C PHE A 168 0.62 6.56 15.79
N THR A 169 -0.48 7.26 16.10
CA THR A 169 -1.85 6.78 15.88
C THR A 169 -2.69 7.88 15.25
N ILE A 170 -3.65 7.50 14.41
CA ILE A 170 -4.66 8.41 13.86
C ILE A 170 -6.04 7.90 14.28
N PRO A 171 -6.79 8.63 15.13
CA PRO A 171 -8.13 8.23 15.52
C PRO A 171 -9.08 8.17 14.31
N TRP A 172 -9.91 7.14 14.21
CA TRP A 172 -10.93 7.09 13.15
C TRP A 172 -11.89 8.28 13.20
N MET A 173 -12.11 8.85 14.40
CA MET A 173 -12.88 10.08 14.55
C MET A 173 -12.27 11.25 13.76
N ALA A 174 -10.95 11.39 13.70
CA ALA A 174 -10.28 12.40 12.89
C ALA A 174 -10.49 12.13 11.38
N ILE A 175 -10.42 10.84 10.97
CA ILE A 175 -10.68 10.41 9.59
C ILE A 175 -12.12 10.71 9.19
N ARG A 176 -13.10 10.37 10.06
CA ARG A 176 -14.53 10.66 9.86
C ARG A 176 -14.80 12.16 9.72
N LYS A 177 -14.25 12.96 10.62
CA LYS A 177 -14.38 14.43 10.57
C LYS A 177 -13.83 15.01 9.27
N MET A 178 -12.63 14.60 8.85
CA MET A 178 -12.00 15.10 7.63
C MET A 178 -12.70 14.59 6.37
N GLY A 179 -13.11 13.33 6.35
CA GLY A 179 -13.86 12.70 5.26
C GLY A 179 -15.34 13.11 5.21
N LYS A 180 -15.83 13.89 6.21
CA LYS A 180 -17.23 14.34 6.37
C LYS A 180 -18.23 13.20 6.28
N ASP A 181 -17.93 12.09 7.00
CA ASP A 181 -18.75 10.88 6.95
C ASP A 181 -18.48 10.04 8.20
N ASP A 182 -19.44 10.01 9.13
CA ASP A 182 -19.32 9.34 10.42
C ASP A 182 -19.29 7.81 10.33
N SER A 183 -19.63 7.25 9.15
CA SER A 183 -19.61 5.81 8.91
C SER A 183 -18.26 5.30 8.38
N LEU A 184 -17.25 6.15 8.27
CA LEU A 184 -15.93 5.72 7.80
C LEU A 184 -15.24 4.85 8.85
N GLU A 185 -14.67 3.76 8.35
CA GLU A 185 -13.74 2.87 9.04
C GLU A 185 -12.44 2.85 8.26
N PHE A 186 -11.33 2.58 8.92
CA PHE A 186 -10.03 2.58 8.24
C PHE A 186 -9.21 1.36 8.61
N HIS A 187 -9.05 0.47 7.65
CA HIS A 187 -8.28 -0.76 7.75
C HIS A 187 -7.19 -0.74 6.67
N ALA A 188 -5.98 -0.34 7.07
CA ALA A 188 -4.87 -0.17 6.14
C ALA A 188 -4.55 -1.47 5.39
N SER A 189 -4.42 -1.40 4.06
CA SER A 189 -4.07 -2.53 3.20
C SER A 189 -2.80 -2.30 2.38
N ALA A 190 -2.39 -1.04 2.18
CA ALA A 190 -1.13 -0.70 1.53
C ALA A 190 -0.66 0.69 1.97
N ALA A 191 0.65 0.91 2.00
CA ALA A 191 1.22 2.21 2.30
C ALA A 191 2.49 2.50 1.50
N ALA A 192 2.67 3.76 1.09
CA ALA A 192 3.93 4.23 0.51
C ALA A 192 4.18 5.70 0.82
N ILE A 193 5.44 6.09 0.86
CA ILE A 193 5.85 7.48 1.03
C ILE A 193 6.02 8.12 -0.35
N HIS A 194 5.33 9.23 -0.57
CA HIS A 194 5.43 9.96 -1.83
C HIS A 194 6.81 10.63 -1.94
N PRO A 195 7.60 10.35 -3.00
CA PRO A 195 9.01 10.73 -3.05
C PRO A 195 9.26 12.25 -3.13
N ILE A 196 8.27 13.01 -3.61
CA ILE A 196 8.39 14.47 -3.80
C ILE A 196 7.86 15.23 -2.57
N THR A 197 6.72 14.82 -2.00
CA THR A 197 6.11 15.52 -0.87
C THR A 197 6.58 15.03 0.49
N GLY A 198 7.14 13.81 0.57
CA GLY A 198 7.52 13.15 1.81
C GLY A 198 6.34 12.68 2.65
N ASP A 199 5.12 12.73 2.13
CA ASP A 199 3.92 12.32 2.84
C ASP A 199 3.67 10.82 2.71
N LEU A 200 3.10 10.25 3.76
CA LEU A 200 2.65 8.87 3.79
C LEU A 200 1.24 8.77 3.22
N TYR A 201 1.08 7.96 2.19
CA TYR A 201 -0.17 7.58 1.57
C TYR A 201 -0.55 6.19 2.06
N VAL A 202 -1.78 6.03 2.55
CA VAL A 202 -2.27 4.74 3.07
C VAL A 202 -3.64 4.46 2.46
N ILE A 203 -3.81 3.26 1.90
CA ILE A 203 -5.09 2.79 1.35
C ILE A 203 -5.79 1.89 2.38
N SER A 204 -7.13 1.93 2.37
CA SER A 204 -8.01 1.05 3.12
C SER A 204 -8.98 0.34 2.20
N THR A 205 -9.09 -0.99 2.30
CA THR A 205 -9.96 -1.82 1.44
C THR A 205 -11.28 -2.22 2.06
N LEU A 206 -11.39 -2.32 3.38
CA LEU A 206 -12.62 -2.73 4.04
C LEU A 206 -13.63 -1.59 4.13
N GLY A 207 -14.91 -1.91 4.08
CA GLY A 207 -15.99 -0.92 4.12
C GLY A 207 -15.94 0.04 2.94
N LYS A 208 -16.04 1.34 3.22
CA LYS A 208 -15.83 2.39 2.22
C LYS A 208 -14.33 2.53 1.97
N LYS A 209 -13.92 2.27 0.74
CA LYS A 209 -12.50 2.34 0.37
C LYS A 209 -11.98 3.77 0.41
N LEU A 210 -10.83 3.96 1.04
CA LEU A 210 -10.24 5.26 1.31
C LEU A 210 -8.77 5.31 0.91
N LEU A 211 -8.31 6.48 0.52
CA LEU A 211 -6.90 6.87 0.52
C LEU A 211 -6.72 8.00 1.52
N LEU A 212 -5.84 7.81 2.48
CA LEU A 212 -5.47 8.75 3.51
C LEU A 212 -4.07 9.28 3.23
N ILE A 213 -3.87 10.58 3.44
CA ILE A 213 -2.54 11.22 3.38
C ILE A 213 -2.24 11.83 4.73
N CYS A 214 -1.09 11.50 5.29
CA CYS A 214 -0.59 12.10 6.53
C CYS A 214 0.93 12.34 6.42
N ASN A 215 1.48 13.12 7.36
CA ASN A 215 2.92 13.17 7.49
C ASN A 215 3.46 11.96 8.28
N LEU A 216 4.79 11.84 8.37
CA LEU A 216 5.45 10.71 9.05
C LEU A 216 5.34 10.73 10.58
N LYS A 217 4.61 11.73 11.13
CA LYS A 217 4.25 11.82 12.57
C LYS A 217 2.78 11.51 12.83
N GLY A 218 2.02 11.14 11.78
CA GLY A 218 0.59 10.84 11.89
C GLY A 218 -0.33 12.06 11.84
N GLU A 219 0.15 13.24 11.46
CA GLU A 219 -0.71 14.41 11.26
C GLU A 219 -1.47 14.25 9.93
N LEU A 220 -2.79 14.07 10.03
CA LEU A 220 -3.68 13.84 8.90
C LEU A 220 -3.79 15.08 8.02
N LYS A 221 -3.54 14.94 6.71
CA LYS A 221 -3.60 16.01 5.72
C LYS A 221 -4.86 15.95 4.86
N SER A 222 -5.24 14.76 4.39
CA SER A 222 -6.44 14.57 3.58
C SER A 222 -6.99 13.15 3.67
N VAL A 223 -8.28 13.02 3.36
CA VAL A 223 -9.00 11.75 3.22
C VAL A 223 -9.76 11.78 1.91
N HIS A 224 -9.53 10.79 1.06
CA HIS A 224 -10.16 10.63 -0.24
C HIS A 224 -10.97 9.34 -0.25
N LYS A 225 -12.25 9.42 -0.63
CA LYS A 225 -13.01 8.23 -1.01
C LYS A 225 -12.53 7.77 -2.38
N ILE A 226 -12.26 6.48 -2.52
CA ILE A 226 -11.81 5.92 -3.79
C ILE A 226 -12.91 5.11 -4.45
N ASN A 227 -12.91 5.11 -5.78
CA ASN A 227 -13.98 4.54 -6.59
C ASN A 227 -13.98 3.00 -6.49
N PRO A 228 -14.98 2.36 -5.87
CA PRO A 228 -14.99 0.92 -5.65
C PRO A 228 -15.09 0.09 -6.95
N TYR A 229 -15.50 0.69 -8.07
CA TYR A 229 -15.54 0.01 -9.36
C TYR A 229 -14.17 -0.09 -10.03
N GLN A 230 -13.28 0.87 -9.76
CA GLN A 230 -11.90 0.88 -10.25
C GLN A 230 -10.95 0.18 -9.26
N PHE A 231 -11.19 0.38 -7.97
CA PHE A 231 -10.40 -0.16 -6.87
C PHE A 231 -11.19 -1.26 -6.17
N GLN A 232 -11.30 -2.44 -6.80
CA GLN A 232 -12.13 -3.52 -6.27
C GLN A 232 -11.56 -4.08 -4.98
N GLN A 233 -10.24 -4.30 -4.93
CA GLN A 233 -9.51 -4.68 -3.73
C GLN A 233 -8.06 -4.17 -3.85
N PRO A 234 -7.82 -2.89 -3.52
CA PRO A 234 -6.49 -2.33 -3.57
C PRO A 234 -5.65 -2.86 -2.40
N GLU A 235 -4.59 -3.62 -2.72
CA GLU A 235 -3.71 -4.28 -1.75
C GLU A 235 -2.24 -3.89 -1.91
N GLY A 236 -1.89 -3.09 -2.90
CA GLY A 236 -0.53 -2.58 -3.06
C GLY A 236 -0.51 -1.15 -3.57
N LEU A 237 0.45 -0.36 -3.11
CA LEU A 237 0.65 1.03 -3.48
C LEU A 237 2.14 1.34 -3.57
N CYS A 238 2.59 1.92 -4.68
CA CYS A 238 3.96 2.43 -4.76
C CYS A 238 4.06 3.65 -5.67
N PHE A 239 5.19 4.32 -5.57
CA PHE A 239 5.55 5.46 -6.41
C PHE A 239 6.82 5.21 -7.20
N SER A 240 6.90 5.73 -8.43
CA SER A 240 8.17 5.95 -9.11
C SER A 240 8.94 7.11 -8.46
N PRO A 241 10.24 7.27 -8.68
CA PRO A 241 10.99 8.43 -8.19
C PRO A 241 10.47 9.79 -8.69
N SER A 242 9.77 9.80 -9.84
CA SER A 242 9.09 10.98 -10.40
C SER A 242 7.72 11.29 -9.76
N GLY A 243 7.26 10.42 -8.85
CA GLY A 243 5.96 10.58 -8.17
C GLY A 243 4.81 9.86 -8.87
N ASP A 244 5.04 9.12 -9.97
CA ASP A 244 3.97 8.35 -10.59
C ASP A 244 3.44 7.28 -9.65
N LEU A 245 2.12 7.22 -9.52
CA LEU A 245 1.43 6.33 -8.60
C LEU A 245 0.98 5.05 -9.30
N TYR A 246 1.28 3.92 -8.68
CA TYR A 246 0.79 2.60 -9.05
C TYR A 246 -0.01 2.01 -7.89
N ILE A 247 -1.19 1.45 -8.21
CA ILE A 247 -2.04 0.75 -7.22
C ILE A 247 -2.41 -0.61 -7.80
N SER A 248 -2.09 -1.69 -7.08
CA SER A 248 -2.54 -3.04 -7.42
C SER A 248 -3.91 -3.31 -6.82
N ASN A 249 -4.72 -4.06 -7.56
CA ASN A 249 -5.96 -4.65 -7.09
C ASN A 249 -5.87 -6.17 -7.17
N GLU A 250 -6.18 -6.84 -6.10
CA GLU A 250 -6.42 -8.28 -6.08
C GLU A 250 -7.64 -8.65 -6.92
N GLY A 251 -7.62 -9.83 -7.51
CA GLY A 251 -8.64 -10.32 -8.43
C GLY A 251 -9.61 -11.34 -7.84
N ARG A 252 -10.43 -10.96 -6.83
CA ARG A 252 -11.38 -11.90 -6.20
C ARG A 252 -12.35 -12.55 -7.18
N GLN A 253 -13.23 -11.73 -7.79
CA GLN A 253 -14.22 -12.17 -8.77
C GLN A 253 -13.87 -11.72 -10.21
N SER A 254 -12.79 -10.96 -10.35
CA SER A 254 -12.28 -10.40 -11.59
C SER A 254 -10.80 -10.76 -11.81
N LYS A 255 -10.17 -10.16 -12.80
CA LYS A 255 -8.72 -10.22 -12.95
C LYS A 255 -8.08 -9.18 -12.04
N ALA A 256 -6.97 -9.57 -11.39
CA ALA A 256 -6.10 -8.62 -10.74
C ALA A 256 -5.61 -7.56 -11.72
N SER A 257 -5.33 -6.37 -11.23
CA SER A 257 -4.92 -5.25 -12.09
C SER A 257 -3.94 -4.32 -11.40
N ILE A 258 -3.20 -3.55 -12.19
CA ILE A 258 -2.42 -2.41 -11.72
C ILE A 258 -2.93 -1.16 -12.42
N LEU A 259 -3.31 -0.17 -11.63
CA LEU A 259 -3.71 1.16 -12.09
C LEU A 259 -2.50 2.08 -12.06
N TYR A 260 -2.30 2.85 -13.12
CA TYR A 260 -1.20 3.80 -13.28
C TYR A 260 -1.71 5.23 -13.39
N PHE A 261 -1.16 6.11 -12.57
CA PHE A 261 -1.46 7.55 -12.55
C PHE A 261 -0.15 8.33 -12.65
N PRO A 262 0.15 8.98 -13.79
CA PRO A 262 1.32 9.82 -13.92
C PRO A 262 1.20 11.06 -13.01
N TYR A 263 2.29 11.43 -12.36
CA TYR A 263 2.35 12.61 -11.53
C TYR A 263 2.47 13.88 -12.39
N GLN A 264 1.64 14.84 -12.10
CA GLN A 264 1.63 16.15 -12.74
C GLN A 264 2.13 17.19 -11.74
N ASN A 265 3.41 17.50 -11.83
CA ASN A 265 3.97 18.61 -11.05
C ASN A 265 3.39 19.93 -11.62
N LYS A 266 2.37 20.48 -10.96
CA LYS A 266 1.75 21.76 -11.33
C LYS A 266 2.35 22.90 -10.52
#